data_5a59731a7b6c99fe3d04c491a53bfc73
#
_entry.id   5a59731a7b6c99fe3d04c491a53bfc73
#
_cell.length_a   1.000
_cell.length_b   1.000
_cell.length_c   1.000
_cell.angle_alpha   90.00
_cell.angle_beta   90.00
_cell.angle_gamma   90.00
#
_symmetry.space_group_name_H-M   'P 1'
#
loop_
_entity.id
_entity.type
_entity.pdbx_description
1 polymer ?
#
loop_
_entity_poly.entity_id
_entity_poly.type
_entity_poly.pdbx_seq_one_letter_code
_entity_poly.pdbx_strand_id
1 'polypeptide(L)'
;MTTMSVSQQEIDRFKDRQAIYDCLMRYCRGVDRLDAELLKTAYHEGATDDHGIFNGDAWEFAEFIGPFDASIGVRQQTHRVDHALIEFTGPDSAVVESYNLTFIDAETEDGMAAAMVGGRYLDCFERRDGAWKIAHRLYVMDWNRNEPSTVDWEGSFFKDLARGRIDDQDESYALLAPFT
;
A
#
# COMPACT_ATOMS: atom_id res chain seq x y z
N MET A 1 -9.46 -41.42 16.87
CA MET A 1 -9.35 -40.11 16.19
C MET A 1 -8.42 -39.25 16.99
N THR A 2 -7.22 -39.02 16.51
CA THR A 2 -6.25 -38.12 17.18
C THR A 2 -6.68 -36.68 16.90
N THR A 3 -7.17 -35.98 17.90
CA THR A 3 -7.44 -34.53 17.80
C THR A 3 -6.09 -33.84 17.63
N MET A 4 -5.82 -33.31 16.45
CA MET A 4 -4.67 -32.41 16.25
C MET A 4 -4.97 -31.12 17.01
N SER A 5 -4.19 -30.82 18.04
CA SER A 5 -4.26 -29.55 18.75
C SER A 5 -3.25 -28.58 18.09
N VAL A 6 -3.71 -27.38 17.73
CA VAL A 6 -2.84 -26.32 17.28
C VAL A 6 -2.08 -25.79 18.48
N SER A 7 -0.76 -25.67 18.38
CA SER A 7 0.10 -25.14 19.44
C SER A 7 -0.06 -23.61 19.57
N GLN A 8 0.25 -23.06 20.75
CA GLN A 8 0.26 -21.61 20.96
C GLN A 8 1.23 -20.91 20.01
N GLN A 9 2.39 -21.54 19.73
CA GLN A 9 3.37 -20.99 18.80
C GLN A 9 2.84 -20.87 17.37
N GLU A 10 2.04 -21.84 16.89
CA GLU A 10 1.41 -21.77 15.57
C GLU A 10 0.35 -20.66 15.53
N ILE A 11 -0.42 -20.50 16.60
CA ILE A 11 -1.40 -19.40 16.74
C ILE A 11 -0.70 -18.05 16.69
N ASP A 12 0.38 -17.87 17.47
CA ASP A 12 1.11 -16.60 17.52
C ASP A 12 1.76 -16.28 16.17
N ARG A 13 2.30 -17.29 15.49
CA ARG A 13 2.86 -17.11 14.14
C ARG A 13 1.80 -16.75 13.09
N PHE A 14 0.59 -17.28 13.21
CA PHE A 14 -0.54 -16.89 12.37
C PHE A 14 -0.93 -15.43 12.61
N LYS A 15 -0.99 -14.99 13.88
CA LYS A 15 -1.27 -13.57 14.23
C LYS A 15 -0.18 -12.63 13.69
N ASP A 16 1.09 -13.03 13.78
CA ASP A 16 2.21 -12.25 13.23
C ASP A 16 2.06 -12.06 11.73
N ARG A 17 1.73 -13.15 10.99
CA ARG A 17 1.47 -13.04 9.54
C ARG A 17 0.31 -12.11 9.23
N GLN A 18 -0.79 -12.20 9.98
CA GLN A 18 -1.95 -11.33 9.79
C GLN A 18 -1.59 -9.86 10.05
N ALA A 19 -0.82 -9.58 11.10
CA ALA A 19 -0.37 -8.21 11.42
C ALA A 19 0.52 -7.61 10.31
N ILE A 20 1.37 -8.43 9.66
CA ILE A 20 2.16 -8.02 8.49
C ILE A 20 1.24 -7.70 7.30
N TYR A 21 0.25 -8.57 7.00
CA TYR A 21 -0.74 -8.29 5.95
C TYR A 21 -1.53 -7.00 6.23
N ASP A 22 -1.99 -6.81 7.46
CA ASP A 22 -2.73 -5.60 7.85
C ASP A 22 -1.86 -4.34 7.67
N CYS A 23 -0.55 -4.44 7.93
CA CYS A 23 0.40 -3.36 7.68
C CYS A 23 0.51 -3.03 6.18
N LEU A 24 0.63 -4.05 5.31
CA LEU A 24 0.64 -3.86 3.86
C LEU A 24 -0.66 -3.22 3.35
N MET A 25 -1.81 -3.57 3.92
CA MET A 25 -3.10 -2.95 3.55
C MET A 25 -3.19 -1.49 4.00
N ARG A 26 -2.66 -1.14 5.19
CA ARG A 26 -2.57 0.26 5.63
C ARG A 26 -1.68 1.08 4.72
N TYR A 27 -0.54 0.51 4.29
CA TYR A 27 0.34 1.14 3.31
C TYR A 27 -0.41 1.46 2.01
N CYS A 28 -1.03 0.45 1.37
CA CYS A 28 -1.77 0.64 0.13
C CYS A 28 -2.84 1.73 0.27
N ARG A 29 -3.64 1.67 1.36
CA ARG A 29 -4.67 2.68 1.60
C ARG A 29 -4.07 4.08 1.80
N GLY A 30 -2.96 4.19 2.55
CA GLY A 30 -2.30 5.47 2.80
C GLY A 30 -1.84 6.13 1.50
N VAL A 31 -1.20 5.37 0.63
CA VAL A 31 -0.79 5.88 -0.70
C VAL A 31 -2.00 6.20 -1.56
N ASP A 32 -3.00 5.31 -1.66
CA ASP A 32 -4.18 5.48 -2.52
C ASP A 32 -5.05 6.68 -2.12
N ARG A 33 -4.99 7.12 -0.89
CA ARG A 33 -5.77 8.27 -0.36
C ARG A 33 -4.91 9.50 -0.09
N LEU A 34 -3.61 9.44 -0.43
CA LEU A 34 -2.64 10.49 -0.13
C LEU A 34 -2.68 10.88 1.37
N ASP A 35 -2.94 9.89 2.23
CA ASP A 35 -3.03 10.03 3.67
C ASP A 35 -1.66 9.76 4.29
N ALA A 36 -0.84 10.80 4.41
CA ALA A 36 0.52 10.70 4.92
C ALA A 36 0.57 10.15 6.35
N GLU A 37 -0.39 10.52 7.21
CA GLU A 37 -0.43 10.05 8.60
C GLU A 37 -0.76 8.55 8.67
N LEU A 38 -1.71 8.07 7.86
CA LEU A 38 -1.99 6.64 7.75
C LEU A 38 -0.78 5.89 7.16
N LEU A 39 -0.13 6.45 6.14
CA LEU A 39 1.03 5.85 5.50
C LEU A 39 2.19 5.68 6.48
N LYS A 40 2.49 6.69 7.31
CA LYS A 40 3.49 6.60 8.39
C LYS A 40 3.21 5.46 9.36
N THR A 41 1.95 5.10 9.61
CA THR A 41 1.63 3.98 10.52
C THR A 41 2.11 2.62 10.01
N ALA A 42 2.37 2.48 8.70
CA ALA A 42 2.93 1.26 8.12
C ALA A 42 4.44 1.11 8.36
N TYR A 43 5.13 2.20 8.71
CA TYR A 43 6.57 2.23 8.94
C TYR A 43 6.91 2.42 10.42
N HIS A 44 8.06 1.88 10.83
CA HIS A 44 8.68 2.30 12.09
C HIS A 44 9.32 3.68 11.93
N GLU A 45 9.43 4.40 13.03
CA GLU A 45 10.29 5.60 13.08
C GLU A 45 11.73 5.23 12.72
N GLY A 46 12.36 6.01 11.83
CA GLY A 46 13.69 5.75 11.30
C GLY A 46 13.75 4.61 10.28
N ALA A 47 12.61 4.13 9.78
CA ALA A 47 12.57 3.23 8.63
C ALA A 47 13.03 3.93 7.36
N THR A 48 13.45 3.14 6.36
CA THR A 48 13.87 3.67 5.06
C THR A 48 13.02 3.11 3.92
N ASP A 49 12.85 3.93 2.88
CA ASP A 49 12.11 3.59 1.68
C ASP A 49 12.92 3.95 0.44
N ASP A 50 13.02 3.01 -0.51
CA ASP A 50 13.64 3.20 -1.81
C ASP A 50 12.62 2.85 -2.90
N HIS A 51 12.03 3.89 -3.51
CA HIS A 51 11.14 3.81 -4.67
C HIS A 51 11.81 4.30 -5.96
N GLY A 52 13.12 4.49 -5.99
CA GLY A 52 13.82 5.04 -7.13
C GLY A 52 13.63 6.54 -7.35
N ILE A 53 12.38 7.01 -7.36
CA ILE A 53 12.04 8.46 -7.36
C ILE A 53 12.28 9.13 -6.01
N PHE A 54 12.37 8.34 -4.97
CA PHE A 54 12.68 8.73 -3.60
C PHE A 54 13.56 7.64 -2.97
N ASN A 55 14.55 8.04 -2.21
CA ASN A 55 15.37 7.14 -1.41
C ASN A 55 15.78 7.87 -0.13
N GLY A 56 15.27 7.43 1.03
CA GLY A 56 15.51 8.11 2.29
C GLY A 56 14.65 7.62 3.45
N ASP A 57 14.37 8.51 4.38
CA ASP A 57 13.48 8.23 5.53
C ASP A 57 12.05 7.96 5.05
N ALA A 58 11.42 6.91 5.58
CA ALA A 58 10.08 6.48 5.13
C ALA A 58 8.96 7.44 5.55
N TRP A 59 9.14 8.21 6.62
CA TRP A 59 8.18 9.24 7.00
C TRP A 59 8.30 10.48 6.09
N GLU A 60 9.52 10.80 5.65
CA GLU A 60 9.73 11.81 4.60
C GLU A 60 9.13 11.36 3.26
N PHE A 61 9.23 10.05 2.92
CA PHE A 61 8.53 9.48 1.76
C PHE A 61 7.01 9.67 1.86
N ALA A 62 6.42 9.43 3.03
CA ALA A 62 4.99 9.61 3.24
C ALA A 62 4.52 11.06 3.00
N GLU A 63 5.34 12.04 3.33
CA GLU A 63 5.05 13.45 3.03
C GLU A 63 5.33 13.82 1.57
N PHE A 64 6.29 13.14 0.94
CA PHE A 64 6.71 13.41 -0.44
C PHE A 64 5.68 12.93 -1.46
N ILE A 65 5.07 11.74 -1.27
CA ILE A 65 4.35 11.04 -2.34
C ILE A 65 3.09 11.79 -2.78
N GLY A 66 2.34 12.38 -1.88
CA GLY A 66 1.13 13.14 -2.22
C GLY A 66 1.40 14.35 -3.12
N PRO A 67 2.29 15.28 -2.75
CA PRO A 67 2.72 16.37 -3.61
C PRO A 67 3.30 15.91 -4.95
N PHE A 68 4.06 14.81 -4.96
CA PHE A 68 4.61 14.23 -6.19
C PHE A 68 3.50 13.76 -7.13
N ASP A 69 2.55 12.95 -6.65
CA ASP A 69 1.42 12.45 -7.43
C ASP A 69 0.57 13.59 -7.99
N ALA A 70 0.32 14.61 -7.18
CA ALA A 70 -0.37 15.83 -7.63
C ALA A 70 0.39 16.54 -8.76
N SER A 71 1.73 16.57 -8.70
CA SER A 71 2.59 17.24 -9.69
C SER A 71 2.58 16.56 -11.05
N ILE A 72 2.33 15.24 -11.09
CA ILE A 72 2.21 14.44 -12.32
C ILE A 72 0.75 14.19 -12.73
N GLY A 73 -0.20 14.87 -12.07
CA GLY A 73 -1.60 14.89 -12.43
C GLY A 73 -2.40 13.65 -12.05
N VAL A 74 -1.96 12.84 -11.07
CA VAL A 74 -2.72 11.68 -10.58
C VAL A 74 -4.09 12.11 -10.09
N ARG A 75 -5.13 11.46 -10.60
CA ARG A 75 -6.54 11.69 -10.24
C ARG A 75 -7.15 10.52 -9.48
N GLN A 76 -6.73 9.31 -9.84
CA GLN A 76 -7.10 8.08 -9.14
C GLN A 76 -5.94 7.10 -9.18
N GLN A 77 -5.78 6.35 -8.12
CA GLN A 77 -4.83 5.25 -8.07
C GLN A 77 -5.33 4.13 -7.18
N THR A 78 -4.85 2.94 -7.44
CA THR A 78 -5.17 1.75 -6.65
C THR A 78 -3.96 0.84 -6.59
N HIS A 79 -3.40 0.69 -5.41
CA HIS A 79 -2.35 -0.28 -5.14
C HIS A 79 -2.97 -1.61 -4.69
N ARG A 80 -2.54 -2.69 -5.30
CA ARG A 80 -2.96 -4.05 -4.96
C ARG A 80 -1.75 -4.89 -4.59
N VAL A 81 -1.78 -5.45 -3.40
CA VAL A 81 -0.83 -6.46 -2.96
C VAL A 81 -1.56 -7.80 -2.92
N ASP A 82 -1.27 -8.68 -3.86
CA ASP A 82 -2.01 -9.93 -4.03
C ASP A 82 -1.33 -11.11 -3.30
N HIS A 83 -0.01 -11.22 -3.41
CA HIS A 83 0.77 -12.31 -2.84
C HIS A 83 1.88 -11.76 -1.97
N ALA A 84 2.06 -12.33 -0.78
CA ALA A 84 3.18 -12.03 0.09
C ALA A 84 3.83 -13.32 0.58
N LEU A 85 5.09 -13.50 0.21
CA LEU A 85 5.96 -14.51 0.80
C LEU A 85 6.57 -13.90 2.06
N ILE A 86 6.23 -14.46 3.22
CA ILE A 86 6.68 -13.99 4.53
C ILE A 86 7.60 -15.03 5.14
N GLU A 87 8.87 -14.69 5.33
CA GLU A 87 9.86 -15.54 5.97
C GLU A 87 10.35 -14.88 7.27
N PHE A 88 10.08 -15.52 8.40
CA PHE A 88 10.53 -15.02 9.70
C PHE A 88 12.01 -15.35 9.90
N THR A 89 12.81 -14.33 10.12
CA THR A 89 14.26 -14.43 10.35
C THR A 89 14.60 -14.45 11.84
N GLY A 90 13.60 -14.18 12.69
CA GLY A 90 13.73 -14.18 14.14
C GLY A 90 12.37 -14.12 14.84
N PRO A 91 12.34 -13.99 16.17
CA PRO A 91 11.09 -13.82 16.91
C PRO A 91 10.38 -12.52 16.56
N ASP A 92 11.13 -11.45 16.26
CA ASP A 92 10.66 -10.09 16.03
C ASP A 92 11.14 -9.52 14.69
N SER A 93 11.50 -10.38 13.73
CA SER A 93 11.98 -9.98 12.41
C SER A 93 11.46 -10.90 11.31
N ALA A 94 11.16 -10.33 10.14
CA ALA A 94 10.76 -11.05 8.94
C ALA A 94 11.27 -10.33 7.69
N VAL A 95 11.51 -11.10 6.62
CA VAL A 95 11.65 -10.59 5.26
C VAL A 95 10.39 -10.93 4.47
N VAL A 96 9.93 -9.99 3.67
CA VAL A 96 8.66 -10.13 2.94
C VAL A 96 8.88 -9.70 1.50
N GLU A 97 8.59 -10.60 0.56
CA GLU A 97 8.43 -10.24 -0.84
C GLU A 97 6.94 -10.22 -1.16
N SER A 98 6.42 -9.08 -1.60
CA SER A 98 5.03 -8.98 -2.00
C SER A 98 4.88 -8.43 -3.42
N TYR A 99 3.98 -9.06 -4.20
CA TYR A 99 3.68 -8.62 -5.55
C TYR A 99 2.73 -7.43 -5.51
N ASN A 100 3.11 -6.37 -6.22
CA ASN A 100 2.33 -5.15 -6.34
C ASN A 100 1.84 -4.96 -7.76
N LEU A 101 0.58 -4.56 -7.89
CA LEU A 101 -0.02 -4.07 -9.11
C LEU A 101 -0.70 -2.73 -8.83
N THR A 102 -0.22 -1.68 -9.48
CA THR A 102 -0.77 -0.33 -9.33
C THR A 102 -1.46 0.09 -10.61
N PHE A 103 -2.69 0.57 -10.48
CA PHE A 103 -3.42 1.25 -11.54
C PHE A 103 -3.46 2.74 -11.23
N ILE A 104 -3.14 3.56 -12.23
CA ILE A 104 -3.10 5.02 -12.10
C ILE A 104 -3.90 5.61 -13.25
N ASP A 105 -4.75 6.59 -12.95
CA ASP A 105 -5.41 7.46 -13.90
C ASP A 105 -4.95 8.89 -13.64
N ALA A 106 -4.46 9.58 -14.66
CA ALA A 106 -3.83 10.88 -14.52
C ALA A 106 -4.27 11.83 -15.63
N GLU A 107 -4.31 13.13 -15.32
CA GLU A 107 -4.48 14.21 -16.26
C GLU A 107 -3.12 14.84 -16.56
N THR A 108 -2.65 14.68 -17.79
CA THR A 108 -1.36 15.20 -18.26
C THR A 108 -1.55 16.32 -19.26
N GLU A 109 -0.46 16.99 -19.66
CA GLU A 109 -0.52 18.02 -20.72
C GLU A 109 -1.04 17.45 -22.07
N ASP A 110 -0.81 16.17 -22.33
CA ASP A 110 -1.23 15.47 -23.55
C ASP A 110 -2.66 14.88 -23.43
N GLY A 111 -3.34 15.05 -22.30
CA GLY A 111 -4.68 14.55 -22.03
C GLY A 111 -4.72 13.48 -20.93
N MET A 112 -5.85 12.74 -20.88
CA MET A 112 -6.04 11.70 -19.89
C MET A 112 -5.19 10.47 -20.22
N ALA A 113 -4.41 10.03 -19.25
CA ALA A 113 -3.50 8.88 -19.33
C ALA A 113 -3.83 7.84 -18.27
N ALA A 114 -3.62 6.58 -18.60
CA ALA A 114 -3.68 5.47 -17.68
C ALA A 114 -2.33 4.75 -17.62
N ALA A 115 -1.91 4.38 -16.43
CA ALA A 115 -0.73 3.55 -16.23
C ALA A 115 -1.10 2.30 -15.43
N MET A 116 -0.48 1.18 -15.80
CA MET A 116 -0.46 -0.04 -15.03
C MET A 116 0.98 -0.39 -14.74
N VAL A 117 1.32 -0.54 -13.47
CA VAL A 117 2.69 -0.80 -13.04
C VAL A 117 2.70 -2.08 -12.21
N GLY A 118 3.46 -3.06 -12.67
CA GLY A 118 3.69 -4.31 -11.93
C GLY A 118 5.09 -4.35 -11.35
N GLY A 119 5.17 -4.74 -10.08
CA GLY A 119 6.44 -4.80 -9.38
C GLY A 119 6.35 -5.60 -8.09
N ARG A 120 7.37 -5.44 -7.26
CA ARG A 120 7.45 -6.12 -5.96
C ARG A 120 7.96 -5.16 -4.91
N TYR A 121 7.42 -5.30 -3.70
CA TYR A 121 8.02 -4.75 -2.50
C TYR A 121 8.91 -5.82 -1.88
N LEU A 122 10.16 -5.46 -1.60
CA LEU A 122 11.13 -6.25 -0.84
C LEU A 122 11.30 -5.57 0.51
N ASP A 123 10.68 -6.13 1.54
CA ASP A 123 10.56 -5.50 2.84
C ASP A 123 11.32 -6.23 3.92
N CYS A 124 11.98 -5.46 4.80
CA CYS A 124 12.35 -5.92 6.14
C CYS A 124 11.29 -5.46 7.12
N PHE A 125 10.64 -6.40 7.79
CA PHE A 125 9.68 -6.15 8.85
C PHE A 125 10.30 -6.40 10.21
N GLU A 126 9.98 -5.55 11.16
CA GLU A 126 10.33 -5.71 12.56
C GLU A 126 9.09 -5.58 13.46
N ARG A 127 9.12 -6.28 14.59
CA ARG A 127 8.15 -6.08 15.64
C ARG A 127 8.81 -5.27 16.77
N ARG A 128 8.42 -4.00 16.91
CA ARG A 128 8.84 -3.11 17.99
C ARG A 128 7.62 -2.76 18.81
N ASP A 129 7.71 -2.84 20.12
CA ASP A 129 6.60 -2.56 21.06
C ASP A 129 5.31 -3.32 20.74
N GLY A 130 5.45 -4.56 20.26
CA GLY A 130 4.34 -5.45 19.88
C GLY A 130 3.73 -5.20 18.51
N ALA A 131 4.17 -4.18 17.77
CA ALA A 131 3.65 -3.82 16.45
C ALA A 131 4.60 -4.23 15.31
N TRP A 132 4.09 -5.02 14.35
CA TRP A 132 4.79 -5.32 13.11
C TRP A 132 4.64 -4.17 12.12
N LYS A 133 5.78 -3.61 11.68
CA LYS A 133 5.85 -2.55 10.68
C LYS A 133 7.07 -2.72 9.79
N ILE A 134 7.09 -2.01 8.67
CA ILE A 134 8.22 -1.96 7.76
C ILE A 134 9.37 -1.18 8.41
N ALA A 135 10.56 -1.78 8.43
CA ALA A 135 11.81 -1.14 8.84
C ALA A 135 12.66 -0.70 7.64
N HIS A 136 12.51 -1.40 6.50
CA HIS A 136 13.11 -1.04 5.23
C HIS A 136 12.25 -1.56 4.10
N ARG A 137 12.07 -0.77 3.04
CA ARG A 137 11.42 -1.15 1.79
C ARG A 137 12.32 -0.82 0.61
N LEU A 138 12.39 -1.76 -0.34
CA LEU A 138 12.86 -1.52 -1.71
C LEU A 138 11.72 -1.88 -2.66
N TYR A 139 11.32 -0.93 -3.51
CA TYR A 139 10.42 -1.20 -4.62
C TYR A 139 11.20 -1.63 -5.86
N VAL A 140 10.82 -2.75 -6.45
CA VAL A 140 11.35 -3.26 -7.71
C VAL A 140 10.25 -3.23 -8.75
N MET A 141 10.40 -2.41 -9.79
CA MET A 141 9.50 -2.40 -10.93
C MET A 141 9.90 -3.51 -11.90
N ASP A 142 8.98 -4.43 -12.18
CA ASP A 142 9.21 -5.52 -13.14
C ASP A 142 8.77 -5.11 -14.55
N TRP A 143 7.67 -4.36 -14.68
CA TRP A 143 7.13 -3.88 -15.94
C TRP A 143 6.15 -2.72 -15.72
N ASN A 144 5.87 -1.97 -16.80
CA ASN A 144 4.77 -1.00 -16.85
C ASN A 144 4.08 -1.02 -18.21
N ARG A 145 2.85 -0.48 -18.23
CA ARG A 145 2.08 -0.19 -19.44
C ARG A 145 1.46 1.17 -19.29
N ASN A 146 1.63 2.02 -20.30
CA ASN A 146 1.04 3.36 -20.38
C ASN A 146 0.18 3.44 -21.64
N GLU A 147 -1.03 4.01 -21.50
CA GLU A 147 -1.98 4.15 -22.60
C GLU A 147 -2.89 5.37 -22.36
N PRO A 148 -3.59 5.89 -23.36
CA PRO A 148 -4.63 6.89 -23.13
C PRO A 148 -5.71 6.33 -22.19
N SER A 149 -6.17 7.13 -21.23
CA SER A 149 -7.25 6.70 -20.33
C SER A 149 -8.58 6.64 -21.09
N THR A 150 -9.32 5.56 -20.85
CA THR A 150 -10.69 5.36 -21.34
C THR A 150 -11.71 5.38 -20.21
N VAL A 151 -11.35 5.93 -19.05
CA VAL A 151 -12.26 6.06 -17.91
C VAL A 151 -13.45 6.93 -18.30
N ASP A 152 -14.66 6.40 -18.15
CA ASP A 152 -15.92 7.07 -18.49
C ASP A 152 -16.80 7.22 -17.23
N TRP A 153 -16.66 8.36 -16.57
CA TRP A 153 -17.45 8.70 -15.37
C TRP A 153 -18.90 9.06 -15.66
N GLU A 154 -19.20 9.50 -16.91
CA GLU A 154 -20.51 10.01 -17.29
C GLU A 154 -21.33 8.98 -18.12
N GLY A 155 -20.74 7.82 -18.39
CA GLY A 155 -21.41 6.73 -19.08
C GLY A 155 -22.68 6.28 -18.36
N SER A 156 -23.66 5.84 -19.11
CA SER A 156 -25.03 5.55 -18.62
C SER A 156 -25.10 4.59 -17.43
N PHE A 157 -24.11 3.71 -17.29
CA PHE A 157 -24.00 2.77 -16.17
C PHE A 157 -23.22 3.36 -14.98
N PHE A 158 -22.18 4.17 -15.23
CA PHE A 158 -21.23 4.59 -14.20
C PHE A 158 -21.60 5.89 -13.49
N LYS A 159 -22.39 6.75 -14.13
CA LYS A 159 -22.73 8.10 -13.62
C LYS A 159 -23.44 8.10 -12.26
N ASP A 160 -24.14 7.02 -11.93
CA ASP A 160 -24.92 6.89 -10.70
C ASP A 160 -24.17 6.13 -9.58
N LEU A 161 -22.92 5.71 -9.82
CA LEU A 161 -22.08 5.07 -8.81
C LEU A 161 -21.40 6.11 -7.91
N ALA A 162 -21.22 5.79 -6.64
CA ALA A 162 -20.34 6.56 -5.76
C ALA A 162 -18.92 6.57 -6.34
N ARG A 163 -18.29 7.74 -6.36
CA ARG A 163 -16.95 7.92 -6.92
C ARG A 163 -15.92 7.87 -5.82
N GLY A 164 -14.88 7.05 -6.02
CA GLY A 164 -13.70 7.07 -5.16
C GLY A 164 -12.96 8.41 -5.24
N ARG A 165 -12.29 8.77 -4.16
CA ARG A 165 -11.49 10.00 -4.05
C ARG A 165 -10.11 9.65 -3.50
N ILE A 166 -9.12 10.48 -3.83
CA ILE A 166 -7.75 10.34 -3.34
C ILE A 166 -7.47 11.29 -2.15
N ASP A 167 -8.51 11.71 -1.45
CA ASP A 167 -8.44 12.63 -0.32
C ASP A 167 -9.32 12.16 0.86
N ASP A 168 -9.34 12.92 1.94
CA ASP A 168 -10.10 12.65 3.16
C ASP A 168 -11.63 12.79 3.00
N GLN A 169 -12.10 13.22 1.82
CA GLN A 169 -13.52 13.25 1.48
C GLN A 169 -14.03 11.95 0.87
N ASP A 170 -13.17 10.92 0.73
CA ASP A 170 -13.61 9.58 0.32
C ASP A 170 -14.57 8.98 1.36
N GLU A 171 -15.70 8.41 0.90
CA GLU A 171 -16.76 7.92 1.80
C GLU A 171 -16.27 6.86 2.79
N SER A 172 -15.18 6.17 2.49
CA SER A 172 -14.59 5.18 3.39
C SER A 172 -14.05 5.78 4.71
N TYR A 173 -13.73 7.07 4.75
CA TYR A 173 -13.33 7.72 6.01
C TYR A 173 -14.49 7.81 6.98
N ALA A 174 -15.70 8.16 6.52
CA ALA A 174 -16.90 8.19 7.36
C ALA A 174 -17.27 6.78 7.87
N LEU A 175 -17.10 5.76 7.01
CA LEU A 175 -17.36 4.37 7.38
C LEU A 175 -16.39 3.85 8.44
N LEU A 176 -15.10 4.20 8.31
CA LEU A 176 -14.04 3.66 9.17
C LEU A 176 -13.82 4.50 10.45
N ALA A 177 -14.31 5.75 10.51
CA ALA A 177 -14.13 6.62 11.66
C ALA A 177 -14.50 6.00 13.04
N PRO A 178 -15.51 5.12 13.17
CA PRO A 178 -15.79 4.48 14.45
C PRO A 178 -14.74 3.44 14.88
N PHE A 179 -13.81 3.05 14.00
CA PHE A 179 -12.83 1.98 14.21
C PHE A 179 -11.38 2.50 14.27
N THR A 180 -11.17 3.79 14.09
CA THR A 180 -9.89 4.50 14.25
C THR A 180 -9.89 5.27 15.57
#